data_4b468db7c38916f672b58dbfe65ebfe9
#
_entry.id   4b468db7c38916f672b58dbfe65ebfe9
#
_cell.length_a   1.000
_cell.length_b   1.000
_cell.length_c   1.000
_cell.angle_alpha   90.00
_cell.angle_beta   90.00
_cell.angle_gamma   90.00
#
_symmetry.space_group_name_H-M   'P 1'
#
loop_
_entity.id
_entity.type
_entity.pdbx_description
1 polymer ?
#
loop_
_entity_poly.entity_id
_entity_poly.type
_entity_poly.pdbx_seq_one_letter_code
_entity_poly.pdbx_strand_id
1 'polypeptide(L)'
;MSKTVIVCGKLFDGLSDTIRERAEILIEDDAISVVSGSVGRPDGANVIDLSDRTVSPGFIDTHVHLCIDGLNLARQTLQCSPAKALAGLYYAQQYMRYGFTTLRDMGTLDPEWPTINLRDAIDSGMARGPRLIVAPHMISATAGHGDMQGMFPCRCHMGLSRVADSPAKIRELVRMEHAFGADWIKTMNTGGYMSAGDDPARVTWFEDEMLTLGQTAQQLGMPLAVHTGAAEGCKQALRAGARSIEDCYLIDDEGIAMAEKAGAFLVPTMQMTREDKALLKEGKLPEHAVWKFRRDVAAIEEAQKRIARSNAKVAYGTDCGMFPFSEGVLEFQAMVAAGLAPARALKAGTSVAAELLQRDDLGAIAPGRKADIVAMPGDPVEDIAATAKVDFVMKDGRIYRHGSLDILL
;
A
#
# COMPACT_ATOMS: atom_id res chain seq x y z
N MET A 1 18.97 -9.55 26.19
CA MET A 1 17.94 -8.59 25.74
C MET A 1 18.63 -7.27 25.46
N SER A 2 18.56 -6.82 24.22
CA SER A 2 19.03 -5.48 23.87
C SER A 2 18.02 -4.44 24.37
N LYS A 3 18.54 -3.32 24.92
CA LYS A 3 17.68 -2.23 25.39
C LYS A 3 18.06 -0.95 24.69
N THR A 4 17.05 -0.24 24.18
CA THR A 4 17.25 1.04 23.54
C THR A 4 16.25 2.04 24.11
N VAL A 5 16.73 3.27 24.40
CA VAL A 5 15.89 4.40 24.80
C VAL A 5 15.95 5.42 23.69
N ILE A 6 14.78 5.80 23.14
CA ILE A 6 14.67 6.92 22.19
C ILE A 6 14.14 8.13 22.95
N VAL A 7 14.86 9.26 22.87
CA VAL A 7 14.44 10.56 23.39
C VAL A 7 13.81 11.35 22.24
N CYS A 8 12.51 11.65 22.33
CA CYS A 8 11.75 12.32 21.30
C CYS A 8 11.56 13.81 21.64
N GLY A 9 11.76 14.72 20.67
CA GLY A 9 11.32 16.11 20.80
C GLY A 9 9.79 16.21 20.75
N LYS A 10 9.22 15.58 19.73
CA LYS A 10 7.78 15.42 19.52
C LYS A 10 7.45 13.96 19.23
N LEU A 11 6.24 13.54 19.59
CA LEU A 11 5.76 12.18 19.33
C LEU A 11 4.35 12.21 18.73
N PHE A 12 4.20 11.67 17.52
CA PHE A 12 2.95 11.20 16.97
C PHE A 12 2.83 9.70 17.26
N ASP A 13 1.87 9.29 18.10
CA ASP A 13 1.78 7.90 18.54
C ASP A 13 1.03 6.96 17.57
N GLY A 14 0.44 7.52 16.51
CA GLY A 14 -0.40 6.79 15.56
C GLY A 14 -1.85 6.58 16.01
N LEU A 15 -2.20 6.90 17.24
CA LEU A 15 -3.53 6.67 17.84
C LEU A 15 -4.29 7.99 18.06
N SER A 16 -3.64 8.99 18.62
CA SER A 16 -4.20 10.32 18.87
C SER A 16 -4.14 11.21 17.62
N ASP A 17 -4.96 12.28 17.64
CA ASP A 17 -4.94 13.30 16.57
C ASP A 17 -3.95 14.44 16.84
N THR A 18 -3.28 14.38 17.99
CA THR A 18 -2.38 15.43 18.45
C THR A 18 -0.97 14.90 18.70
N ILE A 19 0.01 15.79 18.56
CA ILE A 19 1.40 15.50 18.90
C ILE A 19 1.62 15.72 20.40
N ARG A 20 2.37 14.81 21.00
CA ARG A 20 2.83 14.90 22.38
C ARG A 20 4.23 15.52 22.39
N GLU A 21 4.41 16.57 23.15
CA GLU A 21 5.72 17.18 23.39
C GLU A 21 6.51 16.34 24.40
N ARG A 22 7.78 16.08 24.09
CA ARG A 22 8.75 15.40 24.95
C ARG A 22 8.28 14.04 25.46
N ALA A 23 8.64 13.02 24.75
CA ALA A 23 8.40 11.63 25.15
C ALA A 23 9.69 10.82 25.09
N GLU A 24 9.73 9.75 25.86
CA GLU A 24 10.78 8.75 25.79
C GLU A 24 10.15 7.37 25.57
N ILE A 25 10.84 6.56 24.78
CA ILE A 25 10.40 5.22 24.38
C ILE A 25 11.49 4.24 24.82
N LEU A 26 11.13 3.27 25.68
CA LEU A 26 11.99 2.12 25.98
C LEU A 26 11.61 0.98 25.05
N ILE A 27 12.62 0.45 24.37
CA ILE A 27 12.52 -0.71 23.48
C ILE A 27 13.34 -1.84 24.12
N GLU A 28 12.74 -3.03 24.21
CA GLU A 28 13.40 -4.26 24.63
C GLU A 28 13.32 -5.27 23.48
N ASP A 29 14.48 -5.65 22.94
CA ASP A 29 14.65 -6.44 21.72
C ASP A 29 13.95 -5.79 20.51
N ASP A 30 12.81 -6.30 20.06
CA ASP A 30 12.07 -5.85 18.88
C ASP A 30 10.76 -5.15 19.21
N ALA A 31 10.44 -4.96 20.50
CA ALA A 31 9.17 -4.46 20.97
C ALA A 31 9.30 -3.20 21.84
N ILE A 32 8.30 -2.34 21.76
CA ILE A 32 8.16 -1.17 22.62
C ILE A 32 7.69 -1.66 24.00
N SER A 33 8.47 -1.37 25.06
CA SER A 33 8.16 -1.76 26.43
C SER A 33 7.44 -0.65 27.19
N VAL A 34 7.94 0.59 27.11
CA VAL A 34 7.38 1.75 27.82
C VAL A 34 7.37 2.97 26.92
N VAL A 35 6.29 3.77 27.02
CA VAL A 35 6.20 5.12 26.44
C VAL A 35 5.78 6.08 27.54
N SER A 36 6.65 7.06 27.88
CA SER A 36 6.43 7.98 29.00
C SER A 36 7.03 9.35 28.70
N GLY A 37 6.84 10.32 29.59
CA GLY A 37 7.55 11.60 29.57
C GLY A 37 9.03 11.47 29.91
N SER A 38 9.38 10.45 30.71
CA SER A 38 10.75 10.04 31.01
C SER A 38 10.74 8.56 31.36
N VAL A 39 11.70 7.81 30.81
CA VAL A 39 11.93 6.41 31.13
C VAL A 39 13.29 6.29 31.84
N GLY A 40 13.41 5.27 32.69
CA GLY A 40 14.70 4.97 33.33
C GLY A 40 15.77 4.68 32.28
N ARG A 41 17.02 4.75 32.69
CA ARG A 41 18.18 4.33 31.88
C ARG A 41 18.64 2.95 32.38
N PRO A 42 18.06 1.85 31.84
CA PRO A 42 18.50 0.51 32.23
C PRO A 42 19.99 0.33 31.95
N ASP A 43 20.68 -0.46 32.77
CA ASP A 43 22.10 -0.75 32.58
C ASP A 43 22.36 -1.32 31.17
N GLY A 44 23.33 -0.71 30.47
CA GLY A 44 23.70 -1.10 29.11
C GLY A 44 22.72 -0.67 28.00
N ALA A 45 21.71 0.15 28.30
CA ALA A 45 20.80 0.66 27.29
C ALA A 45 21.51 1.61 26.31
N ASN A 46 21.29 1.39 25.02
CA ASN A 46 21.65 2.34 23.99
C ASN A 46 20.69 3.54 24.04
N VAL A 47 21.20 4.77 24.03
CA VAL A 47 20.37 5.98 24.03
C VAL A 47 20.48 6.65 22.68
N ILE A 48 19.34 6.85 22.02
CA ILE A 48 19.22 7.55 20.74
C ILE A 48 18.53 8.87 21.00
N ASP A 49 19.24 9.96 20.76
CA ASP A 49 18.72 11.32 20.94
C ASP A 49 18.09 11.82 19.63
N LEU A 50 16.76 11.94 19.63
CA LEU A 50 15.92 12.51 18.58
C LEU A 50 15.12 13.69 19.14
N SER A 51 15.69 14.42 20.10
CA SER A 51 15.04 15.55 20.80
C SER A 51 14.75 16.75 19.89
N ASP A 52 15.34 16.79 18.71
CA ASP A 52 15.11 17.80 17.65
C ASP A 52 14.22 17.29 16.51
N ARG A 53 13.57 16.12 16.68
CA ARG A 53 12.74 15.43 15.67
C ARG A 53 11.33 15.15 16.19
N THR A 54 10.42 15.00 15.24
CA THR A 54 9.14 14.31 15.49
C THR A 54 9.31 12.83 15.20
N VAL A 55 9.01 12.00 16.18
CA VAL A 55 9.01 10.55 16.12
C VAL A 55 7.59 10.06 15.80
N SER A 56 7.47 9.08 14.93
CA SER A 56 6.21 8.47 14.46
C SER A 56 6.37 6.96 14.35
N PRO A 57 5.27 6.17 14.36
CA PRO A 57 5.33 4.79 13.92
C PRO A 57 5.89 4.72 12.50
N GLY A 58 6.57 3.61 12.18
CA GLY A 58 6.97 3.31 10.81
C GLY A 58 5.79 3.37 9.86
N PHE A 59 5.97 4.00 8.70
CA PHE A 59 4.91 4.14 7.71
C PHE A 59 4.57 2.79 7.07
N ILE A 60 3.32 2.64 6.68
CA ILE A 60 2.76 1.46 6.03
C ILE A 60 2.10 1.90 4.73
N ASP A 61 2.55 1.32 3.61
CA ASP A 61 1.88 1.48 2.32
C ASP A 61 1.14 0.18 1.98
N THR A 62 -0.17 0.29 1.78
CA THR A 62 -1.03 -0.87 1.58
C THR A 62 -1.31 -1.17 0.11
N HIS A 63 -0.67 -0.45 -0.84
CA HIS A 63 -0.85 -0.66 -2.26
C HIS A 63 0.41 -0.29 -3.04
N VAL A 64 1.31 -1.25 -3.25
CA VAL A 64 2.49 -1.10 -4.10
C VAL A 64 2.64 -2.28 -5.06
N HIS A 65 3.44 -2.11 -6.10
CA HIS A 65 3.82 -3.12 -7.08
C HIS A 65 5.34 -3.22 -7.18
N LEU A 66 5.97 -4.00 -6.28
CA LEU A 66 7.44 -4.06 -6.15
C LEU A 66 8.14 -4.60 -7.40
N CYS A 67 7.48 -5.46 -8.16
CA CYS A 67 8.03 -6.06 -9.37
C CYS A 67 7.56 -5.34 -10.66
N ILE A 68 7.01 -4.13 -10.54
CA ILE A 68 6.67 -3.25 -11.67
C ILE A 68 7.57 -2.00 -11.60
N ASP A 69 8.06 -1.54 -12.75
CA ASP A 69 8.96 -0.40 -12.88
C ASP A 69 8.50 0.53 -14.00
N GLY A 70 7.54 1.41 -13.65
CA GLY A 70 6.96 2.41 -14.53
C GLY A 70 6.00 1.85 -15.59
N LEU A 71 5.64 2.70 -16.54
CA LEU A 71 4.56 2.45 -17.50
C LEU A 71 4.93 1.54 -18.69
N ASN A 72 6.20 1.16 -18.85
CA ASN A 72 6.60 0.26 -19.92
C ASN A 72 6.39 -1.22 -19.55
N LEU A 73 5.14 -1.59 -19.32
CA LEU A 73 4.75 -2.92 -18.89
C LEU A 73 5.19 -4.01 -19.89
N ALA A 74 5.15 -3.73 -21.19
CA ALA A 74 5.60 -4.68 -22.22
C ALA A 74 7.08 -5.08 -22.06
N ARG A 75 7.96 -4.14 -21.71
CA ARG A 75 9.38 -4.45 -21.43
C ARG A 75 9.54 -5.31 -20.18
N GLN A 76 8.76 -5.02 -19.14
CA GLN A 76 8.86 -5.73 -17.85
C GLN A 76 8.39 -7.17 -17.95
N THR A 77 7.40 -7.46 -18.79
CA THR A 77 6.91 -8.82 -19.00
C THR A 77 7.97 -9.73 -19.66
N LEU A 78 8.98 -9.15 -20.30
CA LEU A 78 10.11 -9.89 -20.88
C LEU A 78 11.21 -10.22 -19.87
N GLN A 79 11.15 -9.69 -18.66
CA GLN A 79 12.11 -10.04 -17.61
C GLN A 79 11.75 -11.36 -16.95
N CYS A 80 12.76 -12.16 -16.60
CA CYS A 80 12.55 -13.39 -15.83
C CYS A 80 12.24 -13.09 -14.35
N SER A 81 11.52 -13.99 -13.69
CA SER A 81 11.11 -13.86 -12.29
C SER A 81 12.25 -13.52 -11.31
N PRO A 82 13.45 -14.14 -11.39
CA PRO A 82 14.58 -13.76 -10.54
C PRO A 82 15.00 -12.29 -10.70
N ALA A 83 14.99 -11.76 -11.93
CA ALA A 83 15.35 -10.36 -12.19
C ALA A 83 14.33 -9.42 -11.57
N LYS A 84 13.03 -9.76 -11.68
CA LYS A 84 11.94 -9.01 -11.03
C LYS A 84 12.04 -9.04 -9.51
N ALA A 85 12.36 -10.19 -8.91
CA ALA A 85 12.56 -10.31 -7.46
C ALA A 85 13.73 -9.42 -6.98
N LEU A 86 14.87 -9.39 -7.72
CA LEU A 86 16.00 -8.54 -7.39
C LEU A 86 15.66 -7.04 -7.52
N ALA A 87 14.94 -6.66 -8.57
CA ALA A 87 14.46 -5.29 -8.75
C ALA A 87 13.48 -4.91 -7.62
N GLY A 88 12.56 -5.82 -7.28
CA GLY A 88 11.62 -5.63 -6.18
C GLY A 88 12.30 -5.45 -4.82
N LEU A 89 13.38 -6.20 -4.55
CA LEU A 89 14.20 -5.99 -3.36
C LEU A 89 14.81 -4.60 -3.33
N TYR A 90 15.40 -4.17 -4.44
CA TYR A 90 16.00 -2.85 -4.57
C TYR A 90 14.97 -1.75 -4.29
N TYR A 91 13.79 -1.82 -4.92
CA TYR A 91 12.73 -0.83 -4.72
C TYR A 91 12.17 -0.85 -3.30
N ALA A 92 11.96 -2.03 -2.70
CA ALA A 92 11.53 -2.16 -1.32
C ALA A 92 12.53 -1.51 -0.34
N GLN A 93 13.84 -1.70 -0.57
CA GLN A 93 14.90 -1.07 0.21
C GLN A 93 14.92 0.46 0.02
N GLN A 94 14.80 0.94 -1.23
CA GLN A 94 14.71 2.37 -1.49
C GLN A 94 13.49 2.99 -0.77
N TYR A 95 12.33 2.33 -0.83
CA TYR A 95 11.11 2.84 -0.22
C TYR A 95 11.19 2.84 1.32
N MET A 96 11.85 1.85 1.91
CA MET A 96 12.11 1.82 3.35
C MET A 96 12.92 3.05 3.82
N ARG A 97 13.80 3.61 3.00
CA ARG A 97 14.56 4.83 3.32
C ARG A 97 13.66 6.05 3.50
N TYR A 98 12.47 6.05 2.90
CA TYR A 98 11.45 7.09 3.10
C TYR A 98 10.56 6.83 4.32
N GLY A 99 10.87 5.79 5.13
CA GLY A 99 10.16 5.49 6.38
C GLY A 99 9.11 4.39 6.27
N PHE A 100 8.93 3.75 5.12
CA PHE A 100 7.97 2.68 4.95
C PHE A 100 8.54 1.35 5.44
N THR A 101 8.18 0.96 6.67
CA THR A 101 8.67 -0.27 7.32
C THR A 101 7.83 -1.50 6.99
N THR A 102 6.62 -1.30 6.47
CA THR A 102 5.71 -2.37 6.03
C THR A 102 5.06 -2.00 4.70
N LEU A 103 5.00 -2.95 3.76
CA LEU A 103 4.39 -2.78 2.44
C LEU A 103 3.42 -3.92 2.16
N ARG A 104 2.27 -3.63 1.52
CA ARG A 104 1.43 -4.65 0.89
C ARG A 104 1.62 -4.58 -0.63
N ASP A 105 2.27 -5.61 -1.19
CA ASP A 105 2.40 -5.78 -2.63
C ASP A 105 1.08 -6.31 -3.22
N MET A 106 0.60 -5.63 -4.26
CA MET A 106 -0.73 -5.83 -4.83
C MET A 106 -0.70 -6.52 -6.20
N GLY A 107 0.38 -7.21 -6.48
CA GLY A 107 0.50 -8.09 -7.62
C GLY A 107 1.61 -7.74 -8.58
N THR A 108 2.02 -8.75 -9.32
CA THR A 108 3.05 -8.66 -10.36
C THR A 108 2.56 -9.25 -11.67
N LEU A 109 3.21 -8.84 -12.76
CA LEU A 109 3.03 -9.39 -14.11
C LEU A 109 4.05 -10.50 -14.33
N ASP A 110 3.84 -11.64 -13.66
CA ASP A 110 4.78 -12.77 -13.68
C ASP A 110 4.03 -14.11 -13.62
N PRO A 111 4.48 -15.16 -14.32
CA PRO A 111 3.87 -16.48 -14.20
C PRO A 111 4.19 -17.21 -12.88
N GLU A 112 5.24 -16.76 -12.18
CA GLU A 112 5.70 -17.32 -10.91
C GLU A 112 5.35 -16.39 -9.73
N TRP A 113 5.94 -16.60 -8.57
CA TRP A 113 5.66 -15.88 -7.32
C TRP A 113 6.87 -15.10 -6.77
N PRO A 114 7.47 -14.15 -7.54
CA PRO A 114 8.69 -13.45 -7.10
C PRO A 114 8.50 -12.65 -5.81
N THR A 115 7.30 -12.11 -5.56
CA THR A 115 7.02 -11.31 -4.35
C THR A 115 6.88 -12.16 -3.11
N ILE A 116 6.38 -13.41 -3.21
CA ILE A 116 6.41 -14.38 -2.10
C ILE A 116 7.86 -14.72 -1.74
N ASN A 117 8.69 -15.05 -2.74
CA ASN A 117 10.10 -15.35 -2.51
C ASN A 117 10.84 -14.16 -1.87
N LEU A 118 10.49 -12.94 -2.26
CA LEU A 118 11.07 -11.72 -1.70
C LEU A 118 10.65 -11.54 -0.22
N ARG A 119 9.37 -11.73 0.10
CA ARG A 119 8.86 -11.72 1.49
C ARG A 119 9.64 -12.74 2.33
N ASP A 120 9.69 -13.98 1.89
CA ASP A 120 10.31 -15.08 2.62
C ASP A 120 11.83 -14.87 2.82
N ALA A 121 12.51 -14.26 1.84
CA ALA A 121 13.92 -13.89 1.97
C ALA A 121 14.14 -12.80 3.02
N ILE A 122 13.23 -11.83 3.12
CA ILE A 122 13.31 -10.77 4.14
C ILE A 122 12.96 -11.34 5.52
N ASP A 123 11.91 -12.15 5.64
CA ASP A 123 11.45 -12.73 6.91
C ASP A 123 12.47 -13.70 7.49
N SER A 124 13.17 -14.47 6.63
CA SER A 124 14.25 -15.36 7.08
C SER A 124 15.56 -14.64 7.41
N GLY A 125 15.65 -13.31 7.13
CA GLY A 125 16.86 -12.53 7.34
C GLY A 125 17.95 -12.69 6.26
N MET A 126 17.67 -13.41 5.17
CA MET A 126 18.57 -13.51 4.01
C MET A 126 18.72 -12.17 3.28
N ALA A 127 17.66 -11.37 3.29
CA ALA A 127 17.67 -10.03 2.73
C ALA A 127 17.22 -9.00 3.76
N ARG A 128 17.69 -7.75 3.63
CA ARG A 128 17.19 -6.62 4.42
C ARG A 128 16.09 -5.93 3.64
N GLY A 129 15.04 -5.47 4.34
CA GLY A 129 13.95 -4.75 3.71
C GLY A 129 12.79 -4.49 4.65
N PRO A 130 11.73 -3.82 4.17
CA PRO A 130 10.49 -3.67 4.92
C PRO A 130 9.81 -5.01 5.11
N ARG A 131 8.86 -5.10 6.02
CA ARG A 131 7.95 -6.24 6.15
C ARG A 131 7.03 -6.28 4.93
N LEU A 132 6.91 -7.43 4.28
CA LEU A 132 6.05 -7.59 3.12
C LEU A 132 4.81 -8.40 3.45
N ILE A 133 3.68 -7.97 2.91
CA ILE A 133 2.41 -8.68 2.86
C ILE A 133 2.05 -8.75 1.38
N VAL A 134 1.72 -9.92 0.86
CA VAL A 134 1.69 -10.09 -0.60
C VAL A 134 0.36 -10.64 -1.12
N ALA A 135 -0.16 -9.99 -2.17
CA ALA A 135 -1.17 -10.51 -3.08
C ALA A 135 -0.49 -10.73 -4.45
N PRO A 136 0.12 -11.90 -4.70
CA PRO A 136 1.15 -12.04 -5.74
C PRO A 136 0.65 -11.80 -7.16
N HIS A 137 -0.64 -12.07 -7.43
CA HIS A 137 -1.21 -11.87 -8.76
C HIS A 137 -2.54 -11.11 -8.71
N MET A 138 -2.81 -10.40 -9.78
CA MET A 138 -4.07 -9.73 -10.04
C MET A 138 -4.99 -10.68 -10.81
N ILE A 139 -6.06 -11.17 -10.16
CA ILE A 139 -7.07 -12.01 -10.83
C ILE A 139 -8.01 -11.10 -11.62
N SER A 140 -8.26 -11.41 -12.89
CA SER A 140 -9.06 -10.59 -13.81
C SER A 140 -9.97 -11.44 -14.69
N ALA A 141 -11.05 -10.85 -15.18
CA ALA A 141 -11.78 -11.41 -16.31
C ALA A 141 -10.99 -11.22 -17.61
N THR A 142 -11.30 -12.00 -18.66
CA THR A 142 -10.78 -11.77 -20.01
C THR A 142 -11.12 -10.34 -20.46
N ALA A 143 -10.15 -9.65 -21.04
CA ALA A 143 -10.22 -8.25 -21.44
C ALA A 143 -10.45 -7.24 -20.28
N GLY A 144 -10.30 -7.66 -19.02
CA GLY A 144 -10.30 -6.77 -17.85
C GLY A 144 -8.91 -6.20 -17.59
N HIS A 145 -8.81 -5.29 -16.59
CA HIS A 145 -7.60 -4.51 -16.30
C HIS A 145 -6.34 -5.36 -16.01
N GLY A 146 -6.49 -6.52 -15.41
CA GLY A 146 -5.38 -7.45 -15.16
C GLY A 146 -5.06 -8.38 -16.33
N ASP A 147 -5.81 -8.35 -17.44
CA ASP A 147 -5.53 -9.17 -18.61
C ASP A 147 -4.52 -8.48 -19.54
N MET A 148 -3.29 -8.94 -19.50
CA MET A 148 -2.19 -8.39 -20.29
C MET A 148 -2.10 -8.95 -21.72
N GLN A 149 -2.97 -9.86 -22.13
CA GLN A 149 -2.90 -10.49 -23.45
C GLN A 149 -3.05 -9.50 -24.60
N GLY A 150 -3.93 -8.50 -24.44
CA GLY A 150 -4.15 -7.44 -25.42
C GLY A 150 -2.96 -6.50 -25.65
N MET A 151 -1.95 -6.53 -24.78
CA MET A 151 -0.75 -5.71 -24.92
C MET A 151 0.28 -6.28 -25.91
N PHE A 152 0.13 -7.54 -26.32
CA PHE A 152 1.07 -8.22 -27.20
C PHE A 152 0.53 -8.39 -28.61
N PRO A 153 1.33 -8.07 -29.66
CA PRO A 153 0.95 -8.30 -31.07
C PRO A 153 0.75 -9.78 -31.41
N CYS A 154 1.53 -10.67 -30.78
CA CYS A 154 1.31 -12.10 -30.87
C CYS A 154 0.20 -12.47 -29.88
N ARG A 155 -0.87 -13.03 -30.32
CA ARG A 155 -1.96 -13.55 -29.47
C ARG A 155 -1.53 -14.81 -28.68
N CYS A 156 -0.32 -14.81 -28.12
CA CYS A 156 0.23 -15.92 -27.34
C CYS A 156 -0.09 -15.71 -25.86
N HIS A 157 -0.56 -16.76 -25.23
CA HIS A 157 -0.72 -16.81 -23.78
C HIS A 157 0.64 -16.90 -23.09
N MET A 158 1.11 -15.81 -22.50
CA MET A 158 2.40 -15.78 -21.79
C MET A 158 2.27 -16.14 -20.30
N GLY A 159 1.06 -16.44 -19.84
CA GLY A 159 0.82 -16.79 -18.43
C GLY A 159 1.04 -15.64 -17.43
N LEU A 160 1.15 -14.40 -17.91
CA LEU A 160 1.44 -13.23 -17.10
C LEU A 160 0.24 -12.76 -16.28
N SER A 161 -0.95 -13.13 -16.69
CA SER A 161 -2.22 -12.77 -16.07
C SER A 161 -2.89 -13.99 -15.47
N ARG A 162 -3.59 -13.80 -14.37
CA ARG A 162 -4.50 -14.79 -13.78
C ARG A 162 -5.92 -14.49 -14.24
N VAL A 163 -6.30 -15.07 -15.40
CA VAL A 163 -7.59 -14.79 -16.07
C VAL A 163 -8.57 -15.91 -15.84
N ALA A 164 -9.82 -15.56 -15.53
CA ALA A 164 -10.94 -16.50 -15.36
C ALA A 164 -12.24 -15.89 -15.90
N ASP A 165 -13.10 -16.72 -16.49
CA ASP A 165 -14.41 -16.33 -17.03
C ASP A 165 -15.52 -17.29 -16.54
N SER A 166 -15.32 -17.88 -15.36
CA SER A 166 -16.35 -18.72 -14.75
C SER A 166 -16.09 -18.90 -13.25
N PRO A 167 -17.17 -19.12 -12.46
CA PRO A 167 -17.05 -19.43 -11.04
C PRO A 167 -16.13 -20.60 -10.71
N ALA A 168 -16.08 -21.62 -11.58
CA ALA A 168 -15.20 -22.78 -11.38
C ALA A 168 -13.72 -22.39 -11.50
N LYS A 169 -13.37 -21.62 -12.53
CA LYS A 169 -11.99 -21.17 -12.75
C LYS A 169 -11.53 -20.15 -11.70
N ILE A 170 -12.43 -19.28 -11.27
CA ILE A 170 -12.17 -18.34 -10.17
C ILE A 170 -11.79 -19.10 -8.90
N ARG A 171 -12.57 -20.11 -8.50
CA ARG A 171 -12.26 -20.96 -7.32
C ARG A 171 -10.90 -21.65 -7.44
N GLU A 172 -10.56 -22.12 -8.63
CA GLU A 172 -9.26 -22.74 -8.90
C GLU A 172 -8.12 -21.74 -8.65
N LEU A 173 -8.22 -20.54 -9.25
CA LEU A 173 -7.19 -19.51 -9.12
C LEU A 173 -7.01 -19.04 -7.67
N VAL A 174 -8.09 -18.72 -6.96
CA VAL A 174 -8.03 -18.29 -5.55
C VAL A 174 -7.38 -19.35 -4.66
N ARG A 175 -7.71 -20.64 -4.87
CA ARG A 175 -7.11 -21.76 -4.14
C ARG A 175 -5.63 -21.92 -4.48
N MET A 176 -5.25 -21.67 -5.73
CA MET A 176 -3.86 -21.73 -6.17
C MET A 176 -3.03 -20.63 -5.50
N GLU A 177 -3.51 -19.39 -5.47
CA GLU A 177 -2.85 -18.29 -4.75
C GLU A 177 -2.63 -18.65 -3.27
N HIS A 178 -3.68 -19.16 -2.60
CA HIS A 178 -3.56 -19.63 -1.22
C HIS A 178 -2.55 -20.76 -1.06
N ALA A 179 -2.57 -21.76 -1.94
CA ALA A 179 -1.66 -22.92 -1.87
C ALA A 179 -0.17 -22.53 -2.04
N PHE A 180 0.11 -21.45 -2.76
CA PHE A 180 1.47 -20.93 -2.95
C PHE A 180 1.87 -19.91 -1.88
N GLY A 181 1.00 -19.59 -0.92
CA GLY A 181 1.33 -18.77 0.24
C GLY A 181 1.06 -17.28 0.08
N ALA A 182 0.11 -16.89 -0.78
CA ALA A 182 -0.42 -15.54 -0.79
C ALA A 182 -1.04 -15.16 0.55
N ASP A 183 -0.82 -13.92 1.00
CA ASP A 183 -1.44 -13.38 2.22
C ASP A 183 -2.83 -12.79 1.92
N TRP A 184 -3.02 -12.29 0.71
CA TRP A 184 -4.23 -11.61 0.23
C TRP A 184 -4.62 -12.10 -1.17
N ILE A 185 -5.89 -11.93 -1.49
CA ILE A 185 -6.38 -12.03 -2.87
C ILE A 185 -6.56 -10.63 -3.43
N LYS A 186 -5.97 -10.35 -4.60
CA LYS A 186 -6.22 -9.15 -5.40
C LYS A 186 -7.00 -9.49 -6.64
N THR A 187 -8.04 -8.71 -6.93
CA THR A 187 -8.78 -8.80 -8.18
C THR A 187 -9.06 -7.43 -8.79
N MET A 188 -9.32 -7.43 -10.09
CA MET A 188 -9.66 -6.26 -10.89
C MET A 188 -11.13 -6.34 -11.27
N ASN A 189 -12.00 -5.51 -10.64
CA ASN A 189 -13.44 -5.54 -10.89
C ASN A 189 -13.90 -4.56 -11.97
N THR A 190 -13.06 -3.65 -12.38
CA THR A 190 -13.32 -2.72 -13.48
C THR A 190 -12.17 -2.72 -14.46
N GLY A 191 -12.33 -2.06 -15.60
CA GLY A 191 -11.21 -1.62 -16.40
C GLY A 191 -10.35 -0.60 -15.65
N GLY A 192 -9.20 -0.27 -16.21
CA GLY A 192 -8.26 0.71 -15.65
C GLY A 192 -7.77 1.74 -16.66
N TYR A 193 -6.96 2.69 -16.20
CA TYR A 193 -6.42 3.73 -17.07
C TYR A 193 -5.23 3.22 -17.89
N MET A 194 -4.39 2.36 -17.32
CA MET A 194 -3.13 1.94 -17.94
C MET A 194 -3.23 0.68 -18.81
N SER A 195 -4.36 -0.01 -18.83
CA SER A 195 -4.64 -1.11 -19.75
C SER A 195 -5.29 -0.62 -21.04
N ALA A 196 -5.00 -1.29 -22.16
CA ALA A 196 -5.61 -1.01 -23.44
C ALA A 196 -6.87 -1.87 -23.65
N GLY A 197 -7.94 -1.28 -24.19
CA GLY A 197 -9.14 -2.02 -24.60
C GLY A 197 -10.24 -2.17 -23.58
N ASP A 198 -10.02 -1.77 -22.35
CA ASP A 198 -11.01 -1.73 -21.27
C ASP A 198 -11.44 -0.29 -20.93
N ASP A 199 -12.40 -0.16 -20.01
CA ASP A 199 -12.91 1.15 -19.56
C ASP A 199 -13.03 1.15 -18.02
N PRO A 200 -12.33 2.06 -17.29
CA PRO A 200 -12.42 2.16 -15.85
C PRO A 200 -13.85 2.43 -15.33
N ALA A 201 -14.72 2.98 -16.14
CA ALA A 201 -16.12 3.21 -15.80
C ALA A 201 -17.01 1.96 -15.95
N ARG A 202 -16.47 0.81 -16.32
CA ARG A 202 -17.22 -0.43 -16.56
C ARG A 202 -16.77 -1.57 -15.65
N VAL A 203 -17.75 -2.29 -15.09
CA VAL A 203 -17.53 -3.52 -14.33
C VAL A 203 -17.15 -4.65 -15.29
N THR A 204 -16.21 -5.49 -14.90
CA THR A 204 -15.71 -6.61 -15.71
C THR A 204 -16.22 -7.97 -15.26
N TRP A 205 -16.46 -8.17 -13.96
CA TRP A 205 -17.02 -9.40 -13.43
C TRP A 205 -18.55 -9.38 -13.42
N PHE A 206 -19.18 -10.50 -13.75
CA PHE A 206 -20.58 -10.72 -13.40
C PHE A 206 -20.74 -10.80 -11.87
N GLU A 207 -21.96 -10.55 -11.38
CA GLU A 207 -22.26 -10.56 -9.94
C GLU A 207 -21.92 -11.91 -9.29
N ASP A 208 -22.28 -13.01 -9.92
CA ASP A 208 -22.02 -14.37 -9.43
C ASP A 208 -20.52 -14.72 -9.43
N GLU A 209 -19.76 -14.20 -10.37
CA GLU A 209 -18.30 -14.34 -10.44
C GLU A 209 -17.61 -13.59 -9.30
N MET A 210 -17.98 -12.33 -9.08
CA MET A 210 -17.43 -11.52 -7.98
C MET A 210 -17.81 -12.10 -6.61
N LEU A 211 -19.06 -12.56 -6.45
CA LEU A 211 -19.50 -13.27 -5.25
C LEU A 211 -18.73 -14.57 -5.03
N THR A 212 -18.47 -15.33 -6.09
CA THR A 212 -17.67 -16.57 -6.02
C THR A 212 -16.25 -16.28 -5.55
N LEU A 213 -15.65 -15.21 -6.04
CA LEU A 213 -14.32 -14.77 -5.64
C LEU A 213 -14.27 -14.44 -4.15
N GLY A 214 -15.20 -13.60 -3.68
CA GLY A 214 -15.30 -13.23 -2.26
C GLY A 214 -15.58 -14.42 -1.34
N GLN A 215 -16.54 -15.27 -1.70
CA GLN A 215 -16.88 -16.48 -0.93
C GLN A 215 -15.71 -17.47 -0.86
N THR A 216 -14.95 -17.63 -1.95
CA THR A 216 -13.80 -18.54 -1.95
C THR A 216 -12.66 -17.99 -1.10
N ALA A 217 -12.36 -16.69 -1.19
CA ALA A 217 -11.39 -16.04 -0.32
C ALA A 217 -11.79 -16.17 1.15
N GLN A 218 -13.04 -15.88 1.49
CA GLN A 218 -13.58 -16.01 2.84
C GLN A 218 -13.49 -17.46 3.38
N GLN A 219 -13.81 -18.46 2.56
CA GLN A 219 -13.70 -19.88 2.94
C GLN A 219 -12.27 -20.26 3.33
N LEU A 220 -11.27 -19.63 2.71
CA LEU A 220 -9.85 -19.85 2.95
C LEU A 220 -9.30 -18.93 4.06
N GLY A 221 -10.11 -18.05 4.65
CA GLY A 221 -9.68 -17.06 5.63
C GLY A 221 -8.81 -15.95 5.04
N MET A 222 -8.86 -15.74 3.72
CA MET A 222 -8.05 -14.75 3.03
C MET A 222 -8.81 -13.42 2.87
N PRO A 223 -8.21 -12.29 3.21
CA PRO A 223 -8.80 -10.99 2.91
C PRO A 223 -8.76 -10.70 1.40
N LEU A 224 -9.78 -9.98 0.92
CA LEU A 224 -9.96 -9.62 -0.47
C LEU A 224 -9.75 -8.12 -0.68
N ALA A 225 -8.90 -7.77 -1.63
CA ALA A 225 -8.66 -6.42 -2.13
C ALA A 225 -9.12 -6.31 -3.59
N VAL A 226 -9.86 -5.25 -3.91
CA VAL A 226 -10.51 -5.10 -5.22
C VAL A 226 -10.20 -3.74 -5.83
N HIS A 227 -9.51 -3.74 -6.97
CA HIS A 227 -9.38 -2.55 -7.82
C HIS A 227 -10.72 -2.17 -8.41
N THR A 228 -11.08 -0.89 -8.29
CA THR A 228 -12.33 -0.38 -8.86
C THR A 228 -12.16 1.04 -9.39
N GLY A 229 -12.55 1.25 -10.67
CA GLY A 229 -12.80 2.58 -11.22
C GLY A 229 -14.26 3.01 -11.02
N ALA A 230 -15.20 2.17 -11.46
CA ALA A 230 -16.63 2.49 -11.45
C ALA A 230 -17.27 2.41 -10.07
N ALA A 231 -18.25 3.29 -9.78
CA ALA A 231 -19.03 3.25 -8.53
C ALA A 231 -19.75 1.91 -8.32
N GLU A 232 -20.35 1.33 -9.38
CA GLU A 232 -20.98 0.01 -9.29
C GLU A 232 -19.96 -1.09 -8.98
N GLY A 233 -18.74 -0.98 -9.52
CA GLY A 233 -17.65 -1.88 -9.18
C GLY A 233 -17.32 -1.89 -7.69
N CYS A 234 -17.30 -0.70 -7.04
CA CYS A 234 -17.11 -0.58 -5.61
C CYS A 234 -18.24 -1.29 -4.83
N LYS A 235 -19.49 -1.04 -5.21
CA LYS A 235 -20.66 -1.64 -4.56
C LYS A 235 -20.70 -3.16 -4.71
N GLN A 236 -20.38 -3.67 -5.88
CA GLN A 236 -20.30 -5.10 -6.15
C GLN A 236 -19.18 -5.77 -5.32
N ALA A 237 -18.00 -5.14 -5.25
CA ALA A 237 -16.91 -5.62 -4.42
C ALA A 237 -17.28 -5.67 -2.92
N LEU A 238 -17.99 -4.64 -2.43
CA LEU A 238 -18.47 -4.61 -1.04
C LEU A 238 -19.52 -5.69 -0.76
N ARG A 239 -20.44 -5.97 -1.71
CA ARG A 239 -21.39 -7.09 -1.61
C ARG A 239 -20.68 -8.45 -1.56
N ALA A 240 -19.55 -8.57 -2.24
CA ALA A 240 -18.71 -9.76 -2.22
C ALA A 240 -17.82 -9.90 -0.99
N GLY A 241 -17.87 -8.92 -0.06
CA GLY A 241 -17.11 -8.96 1.17
C GLY A 241 -15.66 -8.48 1.04
N ALA A 242 -15.36 -7.62 0.08
CA ALA A 242 -14.05 -6.98 -0.03
C ALA A 242 -13.68 -6.27 1.27
N ARG A 243 -12.46 -6.53 1.77
CA ARG A 243 -11.91 -5.83 2.92
C ARG A 243 -11.38 -4.45 2.56
N SER A 244 -10.82 -4.31 1.35
CA SER A 244 -10.41 -3.00 0.84
C SER A 244 -10.82 -2.80 -0.62
N ILE A 245 -11.20 -1.56 -0.90
CA ILE A 245 -11.46 -1.05 -2.24
C ILE A 245 -10.28 -0.20 -2.63
N GLU A 246 -9.61 -0.61 -3.68
CA GLU A 246 -8.39 0.02 -4.18
C GLU A 246 -8.74 1.04 -5.28
N ASP A 247 -7.98 2.12 -5.33
CA ASP A 247 -8.06 3.19 -6.32
C ASP A 247 -9.33 4.06 -6.21
N CYS A 248 -10.51 3.48 -6.08
CA CYS A 248 -11.78 4.17 -5.77
C CYS A 248 -12.12 5.33 -6.72
N TYR A 249 -11.64 5.34 -7.98
CA TYR A 249 -11.58 6.52 -8.84
C TYR A 249 -12.92 7.27 -9.01
N LEU A 250 -14.02 6.55 -9.20
CA LEU A 250 -15.34 7.14 -9.45
C LEU A 250 -16.36 6.71 -8.38
N ILE A 251 -15.91 6.45 -7.15
CA ILE A 251 -16.81 6.07 -6.06
C ILE A 251 -17.83 7.18 -5.78
N ASP A 252 -19.09 6.80 -5.61
CA ASP A 252 -20.18 7.69 -5.26
C ASP A 252 -20.50 7.67 -3.75
N ASP A 253 -21.42 8.53 -3.31
CA ASP A 253 -21.80 8.63 -1.90
C ASP A 253 -22.43 7.33 -1.38
N GLU A 254 -23.14 6.58 -2.23
CA GLU A 254 -23.72 5.29 -1.85
C GLU A 254 -22.61 4.25 -1.64
N GLY A 255 -21.61 4.17 -2.54
CA GLY A 255 -20.45 3.29 -2.39
C GLY A 255 -19.67 3.59 -1.10
N ILE A 256 -19.47 4.87 -0.77
CA ILE A 256 -18.83 5.31 0.48
C ILE A 256 -19.66 4.86 1.69
N ALA A 257 -20.97 5.10 1.68
CA ALA A 257 -21.85 4.68 2.78
C ALA A 257 -21.89 3.15 2.96
N MET A 258 -21.83 2.40 1.86
CA MET A 258 -21.70 0.94 1.91
C MET A 258 -20.36 0.50 2.53
N ALA A 259 -19.26 1.17 2.18
CA ALA A 259 -17.93 0.89 2.76
C ALA A 259 -17.92 1.18 4.26
N GLU A 260 -18.49 2.32 4.71
CA GLU A 260 -18.63 2.66 6.12
C GLU A 260 -19.43 1.59 6.87
N LYS A 261 -20.59 1.18 6.34
CA LYS A 261 -21.46 0.16 6.93
C LYS A 261 -20.77 -1.21 7.02
N ALA A 262 -19.99 -1.58 6.00
CA ALA A 262 -19.26 -2.84 5.96
C ALA A 262 -17.99 -2.82 6.82
N GLY A 263 -17.53 -1.65 7.27
CA GLY A 263 -16.25 -1.46 7.92
C GLY A 263 -15.06 -1.72 6.99
N ALA A 264 -15.30 -1.65 5.67
CA ALA A 264 -14.28 -1.81 4.65
C ALA A 264 -13.39 -0.56 4.54
N PHE A 265 -12.20 -0.73 3.99
CA PHE A 265 -11.21 0.34 3.84
C PHE A 265 -11.23 0.86 2.41
N LEU A 266 -11.07 2.18 2.26
CA LEU A 266 -10.81 2.83 0.98
C LEU A 266 -9.33 3.15 0.87
N VAL A 267 -8.72 2.75 -0.25
CA VAL A 267 -7.30 2.98 -0.56
C VAL A 267 -7.23 3.75 -1.88
N PRO A 268 -7.33 5.09 -1.85
CA PRO A 268 -7.68 5.90 -3.01
C PRO A 268 -6.52 6.28 -3.93
N THR A 269 -5.28 5.89 -3.64
CA THR A 269 -4.09 6.13 -4.49
C THR A 269 -4.03 7.52 -5.13
N MET A 270 -4.19 8.57 -4.30
CA MET A 270 -4.41 9.95 -4.78
C MET A 270 -3.20 10.54 -5.50
N GLN A 271 -1.98 10.13 -5.12
CA GLN A 271 -0.75 10.55 -5.79
C GLN A 271 -0.70 10.06 -7.23
N MET A 272 -1.21 8.85 -7.52
CA MET A 272 -1.30 8.34 -8.91
C MET A 272 -2.06 9.30 -9.82
N THR A 273 -3.17 9.89 -9.36
CA THR A 273 -3.91 10.91 -10.12
C THR A 273 -3.06 12.14 -10.43
N ARG A 274 -2.18 12.55 -9.50
CA ARG A 274 -1.27 13.70 -9.69
C ARG A 274 -0.18 13.37 -10.70
N GLU A 275 0.38 12.18 -10.65
CA GLU A 275 1.36 11.67 -11.61
C GLU A 275 0.76 11.62 -13.03
N ASP A 276 -0.44 11.06 -13.18
CA ASP A 276 -1.13 11.00 -14.46
C ASP A 276 -1.42 12.38 -15.04
N LYS A 277 -1.79 13.36 -14.19
CA LYS A 277 -1.95 14.75 -14.62
C LYS A 277 -0.64 15.35 -15.11
N ALA A 278 0.46 15.08 -14.45
CA ALA A 278 1.79 15.52 -14.87
C ALA A 278 2.18 14.90 -16.22
N LEU A 279 2.03 13.59 -16.35
CA LEU A 279 2.30 12.85 -17.59
C LEU A 279 1.41 13.31 -18.74
N LEU A 280 0.12 13.57 -18.49
CA LEU A 280 -0.79 14.12 -19.50
C LEU A 280 -0.34 15.50 -19.99
N LYS A 281 0.06 16.38 -19.06
CA LYS A 281 0.56 17.73 -19.38
C LYS A 281 1.87 17.67 -20.20
N GLU A 282 2.74 16.71 -19.90
CA GLU A 282 4.00 16.50 -20.60
C GLU A 282 3.85 15.72 -21.92
N GLY A 283 2.65 15.24 -22.23
CA GLY A 283 2.41 14.41 -23.41
C GLY A 283 3.03 13.02 -23.35
N LYS A 284 3.31 12.51 -22.14
CA LYS A 284 3.93 11.21 -21.87
C LYS A 284 2.95 10.13 -21.44
N LEU A 285 1.69 10.50 -21.15
CA LEU A 285 0.67 9.53 -20.83
C LEU A 285 0.40 8.62 -22.05
N PRO A 286 0.32 7.28 -21.91
CA PRO A 286 0.04 6.38 -23.03
C PRO A 286 -1.23 6.78 -23.78
N GLU A 287 -1.20 6.70 -25.13
CA GLU A 287 -2.29 7.19 -25.99
C GLU A 287 -3.66 6.61 -25.60
N HIS A 288 -3.72 5.31 -25.28
CA HIS A 288 -4.94 4.63 -24.87
C HIS A 288 -5.47 5.13 -23.50
N ALA A 289 -4.61 5.69 -22.64
CA ALA A 289 -4.99 6.24 -21.33
C ALA A 289 -5.50 7.70 -21.46
N VAL A 290 -5.01 8.47 -22.44
CA VAL A 290 -5.29 9.90 -22.57
C VAL A 290 -6.78 10.21 -22.61
N TRP A 291 -7.57 9.50 -23.44
CA TRP A 291 -8.99 9.78 -23.58
C TRP A 291 -9.79 9.40 -22.33
N LYS A 292 -9.43 8.27 -21.67
CA LYS A 292 -10.05 7.81 -20.42
C LYS A 292 -9.82 8.84 -19.31
N PHE A 293 -8.55 9.21 -19.12
CA PHE A 293 -8.16 10.12 -18.04
C PHE A 293 -8.74 11.54 -18.25
N ARG A 294 -8.72 12.07 -19.48
CA ARG A 294 -9.35 13.37 -19.77
C ARG A 294 -10.84 13.39 -19.50
N ARG A 295 -11.55 12.27 -19.77
CA ARG A 295 -12.97 12.14 -19.47
C ARG A 295 -13.24 12.21 -17.98
N ASP A 296 -12.42 11.52 -17.17
CA ASP A 296 -12.75 11.17 -15.80
C ASP A 296 -12.04 12.01 -14.73
N VAL A 297 -10.94 12.71 -15.05
CA VAL A 297 -10.07 13.37 -14.06
C VAL A 297 -10.82 14.30 -13.09
N ALA A 298 -11.80 15.06 -13.56
CA ALA A 298 -12.61 15.93 -12.70
C ALA A 298 -13.49 15.14 -11.73
N ALA A 299 -14.06 14.02 -12.18
CA ALA A 299 -14.87 13.12 -11.36
C ALA A 299 -14.00 12.38 -10.33
N ILE A 300 -12.77 11.99 -10.70
CA ILE A 300 -11.79 11.38 -9.77
C ILE A 300 -11.46 12.36 -8.64
N GLU A 301 -11.11 13.61 -8.97
CA GLU A 301 -10.80 14.62 -7.96
C GLU A 301 -11.99 14.91 -7.03
N GLU A 302 -13.22 14.85 -7.53
CA GLU A 302 -14.41 15.01 -6.69
C GLU A 302 -14.66 13.77 -5.81
N ALA A 303 -14.43 12.56 -6.32
CA ALA A 303 -14.50 11.33 -5.52
C ALA A 303 -13.46 11.35 -4.38
N GLN A 304 -12.23 11.78 -4.64
CA GLN A 304 -11.19 11.95 -3.62
C GLN A 304 -11.64 12.93 -2.51
N LYS A 305 -12.28 14.04 -2.87
CA LYS A 305 -12.83 14.99 -1.89
C LYS A 305 -14.00 14.41 -1.09
N ARG A 306 -14.88 13.59 -1.72
CA ARG A 306 -15.95 12.88 -1.01
C ARG A 306 -15.36 11.91 0.02
N ILE A 307 -14.37 11.09 -0.37
CA ILE A 307 -13.64 10.20 0.53
C ILE A 307 -13.04 11.00 1.70
N ALA A 308 -12.38 12.12 1.41
CA ALA A 308 -11.76 12.96 2.44
C ALA A 308 -12.76 13.49 3.48
N ARG A 309 -13.99 13.83 3.06
CA ARG A 309 -15.07 14.36 3.93
C ARG A 309 -15.86 13.28 4.65
N SER A 310 -15.78 12.02 4.23
CA SER A 310 -16.50 10.88 4.78
C SER A 310 -15.92 10.40 6.11
N ASN A 311 -16.65 9.51 6.80
CA ASN A 311 -16.16 8.78 7.96
C ASN A 311 -15.59 7.39 7.59
N ALA A 312 -15.47 7.07 6.31
CA ALA A 312 -14.91 5.82 5.86
C ALA A 312 -13.46 5.66 6.36
N LYS A 313 -13.07 4.43 6.62
CA LYS A 313 -11.68 4.09 6.94
C LYS A 313 -10.85 4.28 5.69
N VAL A 314 -9.96 5.27 5.68
CA VAL A 314 -9.03 5.54 4.59
C VAL A 314 -7.68 5.02 4.99
N ALA A 315 -7.12 4.09 4.22
CA ALA A 315 -5.76 3.61 4.40
C ALA A 315 -4.85 4.16 3.29
N TYR A 316 -3.59 4.34 3.65
CA TYR A 316 -2.55 4.81 2.75
C TYR A 316 -2.19 3.75 1.73
N GLY A 317 -2.19 4.09 0.46
CA GLY A 317 -1.72 3.27 -0.64
C GLY A 317 -1.42 4.14 -1.84
N THR A 318 -0.35 3.82 -2.56
CA THR A 318 0.22 4.71 -3.58
C THR A 318 0.06 4.23 -5.00
N ASP A 319 0.04 2.93 -5.23
CA ASP A 319 0.22 2.30 -6.54
C ASP A 319 1.66 2.51 -7.09
N CYS A 320 2.66 2.76 -6.20
CA CYS A 320 4.06 2.81 -6.58
C CYS A 320 4.50 1.50 -7.27
N GLY A 321 5.38 1.67 -8.25
CA GLY A 321 5.70 0.68 -9.27
C GLY A 321 5.15 1.16 -10.61
N MET A 322 3.96 1.77 -10.64
CA MET A 322 3.46 2.49 -11.81
C MET A 322 4.17 3.84 -11.98
N PHE A 323 4.68 4.42 -10.90
CA PHE A 323 5.54 5.60 -10.85
C PHE A 323 6.65 5.40 -9.80
N PRO A 324 7.71 6.26 -9.76
CA PRO A 324 8.87 6.05 -8.89
C PRO A 324 8.52 5.99 -7.40
N PHE A 325 9.11 5.05 -6.67
CA PHE A 325 8.93 4.91 -5.21
C PHE A 325 9.36 6.16 -4.42
N SER A 326 10.24 7.00 -4.97
CA SER A 326 10.61 8.29 -4.36
C SER A 326 9.43 9.25 -4.23
N GLU A 327 8.45 9.13 -5.11
CA GLU A 327 7.25 9.99 -5.14
C GLU A 327 6.13 9.44 -4.25
N GLY A 328 6.24 8.17 -3.81
CA GLY A 328 5.20 7.52 -3.01
C GLY A 328 4.89 8.24 -1.71
N VAL A 329 5.91 8.78 -1.02
CA VAL A 329 5.71 9.55 0.23
C VAL A 329 4.84 10.80 0.05
N LEU A 330 4.66 11.28 -1.17
CA LEU A 330 3.81 12.43 -1.49
C LEU A 330 2.32 12.12 -1.42
N GLU A 331 1.92 10.84 -1.27
CA GLU A 331 0.52 10.46 -1.03
C GLU A 331 -0.03 11.13 0.24
N PHE A 332 0.77 11.32 1.30
CA PHE A 332 0.35 12.10 2.47
C PHE A 332 -0.07 13.52 2.10
N GLN A 333 0.70 14.17 1.21
CA GLN A 333 0.37 15.51 0.71
C GLN A 333 -0.84 15.49 -0.23
N ALA A 334 -1.00 14.44 -1.03
CA ALA A 334 -2.16 14.27 -1.90
C ALA A 334 -3.45 14.11 -1.09
N MET A 335 -3.44 13.29 -0.04
CA MET A 335 -4.55 13.11 0.89
C MET A 335 -4.96 14.44 1.56
N VAL A 336 -3.99 15.20 2.07
CA VAL A 336 -4.28 16.50 2.72
C VAL A 336 -4.81 17.51 1.70
N ALA A 337 -4.28 17.53 0.49
CA ALA A 337 -4.78 18.41 -0.58
C ALA A 337 -6.20 18.05 -1.04
N ALA A 338 -6.61 16.78 -0.92
CA ALA A 338 -7.98 16.34 -1.17
C ALA A 338 -8.94 16.73 -0.02
N GLY A 339 -8.40 17.11 1.16
CA GLY A 339 -9.17 17.60 2.30
C GLY A 339 -9.12 16.72 3.55
N LEU A 340 -8.29 15.68 3.62
CA LEU A 340 -8.06 14.96 4.88
C LEU A 340 -7.29 15.86 5.85
N ALA A 341 -7.68 15.82 7.13
CA ALA A 341 -6.89 16.44 8.19
C ALA A 341 -5.49 15.75 8.27
N PRO A 342 -4.39 16.49 8.50
CA PRO A 342 -3.04 15.90 8.53
C PRO A 342 -2.92 14.71 9.49
N ALA A 343 -3.47 14.79 10.70
CA ALA A 343 -3.47 13.66 11.65
C ALA A 343 -4.21 12.43 11.10
N ARG A 344 -5.32 12.62 10.36
CA ARG A 344 -6.05 11.52 9.72
C ARG A 344 -5.24 10.90 8.59
N ALA A 345 -4.52 11.71 7.80
CA ALA A 345 -3.61 11.21 6.77
C ALA A 345 -2.44 10.41 7.38
N LEU A 346 -1.85 10.89 8.48
CA LEU A 346 -0.81 10.15 9.20
C LEU A 346 -1.32 8.82 9.76
N LYS A 347 -2.52 8.79 10.34
CA LYS A 347 -3.16 7.54 10.80
C LYS A 347 -3.46 6.60 9.63
N ALA A 348 -3.81 7.13 8.46
CA ALA A 348 -4.01 6.32 7.26
C ALA A 348 -2.75 5.52 6.88
N GLY A 349 -1.53 6.12 7.05
CA GLY A 349 -0.24 5.47 6.80
C GLY A 349 0.38 4.78 8.02
N THR A 350 -0.35 4.66 9.13
CA THR A 350 0.13 4.02 10.37
C THR A 350 -0.94 3.09 10.94
N SER A 351 -1.71 3.51 11.96
CA SER A 351 -2.65 2.64 12.67
C SER A 351 -3.80 2.12 11.80
N VAL A 352 -4.36 2.93 10.91
CA VAL A 352 -5.45 2.50 10.02
C VAL A 352 -4.95 1.52 8.97
N ALA A 353 -3.74 1.74 8.43
CA ALA A 353 -3.10 0.77 7.54
C ALA A 353 -2.80 -0.55 8.27
N ALA A 354 -2.32 -0.50 9.51
CA ALA A 354 -2.10 -1.70 10.32
C ALA A 354 -3.42 -2.46 10.59
N GLU A 355 -4.52 -1.75 10.88
CA GLU A 355 -5.85 -2.33 11.03
C GLU A 355 -6.33 -3.00 9.73
N LEU A 356 -6.13 -2.35 8.57
CA LEU A 356 -6.42 -2.93 7.26
C LEU A 356 -5.68 -4.26 7.10
N LEU A 357 -4.40 -4.29 7.43
CA LEU A 357 -3.54 -5.46 7.30
C LEU A 357 -3.77 -6.53 8.38
N GLN A 358 -4.68 -6.29 9.35
CA GLN A 358 -4.95 -7.18 10.49
C GLN A 358 -3.69 -7.40 11.37
N ARG A 359 -2.88 -6.35 11.52
CA ARG A 359 -1.63 -6.33 12.26
C ARG A 359 -1.76 -5.37 13.45
N ASP A 360 -2.32 -5.88 14.54
CA ASP A 360 -2.48 -5.12 15.78
C ASP A 360 -1.17 -4.93 16.57
N ASP A 361 -0.08 -5.54 16.13
CA ASP A 361 1.27 -5.32 16.63
C ASP A 361 2.01 -4.15 15.93
N LEU A 362 1.44 -3.52 14.89
CA LEU A 362 2.05 -2.45 14.09
C LEU A 362 1.28 -1.11 14.20
N GLY A 363 1.83 -0.07 13.58
CA GLY A 363 1.16 1.19 13.28
C GLY A 363 0.95 2.12 14.48
N ALA A 364 1.48 1.79 15.65
CA ALA A 364 1.39 2.63 16.84
C ALA A 364 2.65 2.57 17.71
N ILE A 365 2.99 3.68 18.35
CA ILE A 365 4.02 3.71 19.40
C ILE A 365 3.32 3.52 20.75
N ALA A 366 3.18 2.28 21.15
CA ALA A 366 2.53 1.87 22.39
C ALA A 366 3.18 0.59 22.94
N PRO A 367 3.10 0.33 24.27
CA PRO A 367 3.63 -0.89 24.85
C PRO A 367 3.06 -2.16 24.19
N GLY A 368 3.94 -3.12 23.92
CA GLY A 368 3.63 -4.40 23.27
C GLY A 368 3.62 -4.35 21.73
N ARG A 369 3.76 -3.18 21.12
CA ARG A 369 3.88 -3.03 19.66
C ARG A 369 5.32 -3.25 19.21
N LYS A 370 5.50 -3.63 17.96
CA LYS A 370 6.81 -3.71 17.31
C LYS A 370 7.48 -2.34 17.30
N ALA A 371 8.79 -2.35 17.52
CA ALA A 371 9.59 -1.13 17.43
C ALA A 371 9.91 -0.77 15.97
N ASP A 372 8.85 -0.46 15.23
CA ASP A 372 8.88 0.12 13.89
C ASP A 372 8.69 1.64 14.05
N ILE A 373 9.77 2.39 13.92
CA ILE A 373 9.82 3.81 14.31
C ILE A 373 10.55 4.61 13.24
N VAL A 374 9.98 5.76 12.88
CA VAL A 374 10.62 6.75 12.02
C VAL A 374 10.72 8.09 12.70
N ALA A 375 11.68 8.92 12.29
CA ALA A 375 11.74 10.30 12.73
C ALA A 375 12.07 11.23 11.57
N MET A 376 11.59 12.48 11.71
CA MET A 376 11.72 13.52 10.72
C MET A 376 11.85 14.89 11.37
N PRO A 377 12.52 15.87 10.72
CA PRO A 377 12.50 17.26 11.17
C PRO A 377 11.13 17.88 10.93
N GLY A 378 10.70 18.78 11.82
CA GLY A 378 9.42 19.48 11.74
C GLY A 378 8.26 18.70 12.37
N ASP A 379 7.06 19.22 12.20
CA ASP A 379 5.81 18.69 12.75
C ASP A 379 4.87 18.28 11.60
N PRO A 380 4.64 16.98 11.37
CA PRO A 380 3.83 16.52 10.24
C PRO A 380 2.32 16.79 10.41
N VAL A 381 1.85 17.16 11.60
CA VAL A 381 0.45 17.57 11.81
C VAL A 381 0.28 19.05 11.43
N GLU A 382 1.31 19.89 11.61
CA GLU A 382 1.31 21.28 11.16
C GLU A 382 1.66 21.40 9.67
N ASP A 383 2.67 20.66 9.21
CA ASP A 383 3.13 20.60 7.82
C ASP A 383 3.35 19.15 7.40
N ILE A 384 2.39 18.58 6.69
CA ILE A 384 2.45 17.18 6.22
C ILE A 384 3.66 16.91 5.31
N ALA A 385 4.26 17.94 4.70
CA ALA A 385 5.47 17.78 3.89
C ALA A 385 6.70 17.35 4.71
N ALA A 386 6.64 17.43 6.05
CA ALA A 386 7.67 16.88 6.93
C ALA A 386 7.84 15.37 6.74
N THR A 387 6.78 14.62 6.38
CA THR A 387 6.84 13.17 6.12
C THR A 387 7.84 12.78 5.03
N ALA A 388 8.08 13.66 4.06
CA ALA A 388 9.08 13.43 3.00
C ALA A 388 10.54 13.62 3.46
N LYS A 389 10.75 14.05 4.71
CA LYS A 389 12.08 14.37 5.27
C LYS A 389 12.54 13.36 6.32
N VAL A 390 11.97 12.14 6.32
CA VAL A 390 12.41 11.07 7.24
C VAL A 390 13.91 10.86 7.12
N ASP A 391 14.63 10.89 8.25
CA ASP A 391 16.09 10.71 8.33
C ASP A 391 16.51 9.68 9.41
N PHE A 392 15.54 9.11 10.13
CA PHE A 392 15.71 7.96 11.00
C PHE A 392 14.69 6.88 10.67
N VAL A 393 15.15 5.63 10.53
CA VAL A 393 14.31 4.46 10.27
C VAL A 393 14.75 3.29 11.13
N MET A 394 13.83 2.78 11.94
CA MET A 394 13.98 1.56 12.74
C MET A 394 12.85 0.59 12.39
N LYS A 395 13.18 -0.68 12.24
CA LYS A 395 12.21 -1.78 12.07
C LYS A 395 12.60 -2.93 12.99
N ASP A 396 11.61 -3.49 13.69
CA ASP A 396 11.82 -4.57 14.67
C ASP A 396 12.98 -4.24 15.65
N GLY A 397 13.06 -3.00 16.15
CA GLY A 397 14.10 -2.53 17.07
C GLY A 397 15.50 -2.35 16.47
N ARG A 398 15.66 -2.64 15.17
CA ARG A 398 16.94 -2.48 14.46
C ARG A 398 16.95 -1.19 13.65
N ILE A 399 18.03 -0.40 13.79
CA ILE A 399 18.24 0.82 13.02
C ILE A 399 18.69 0.46 11.60
N TYR A 400 18.01 1.00 10.61
CA TYR A 400 18.36 0.88 9.18
C TYR A 400 18.92 2.17 8.62
N ARG A 401 18.47 3.32 9.12
CA ARG A 401 18.94 4.65 8.73
C ARG A 401 19.03 5.56 9.94
N HIS A 402 20.17 6.24 10.13
CA HIS A 402 20.38 7.29 11.14
C HIS A 402 21.62 8.09 10.78
N GLY A 403 21.48 9.37 10.43
CA GLY A 403 22.59 10.22 9.99
C GLY A 403 23.32 9.61 8.78
N SER A 404 24.62 9.32 8.94
CA SER A 404 25.43 8.67 7.89
C SER A 404 25.25 7.15 7.81
N LEU A 405 24.61 6.53 8.81
CA LEU A 405 24.31 5.10 8.77
C LEU A 405 23.15 4.84 7.81
N ASP A 406 23.41 4.07 6.78
CA ASP A 406 22.39 3.51 5.88
C ASP A 406 22.82 2.10 5.51
N ILE A 407 22.09 1.09 6.02
CA ILE A 407 22.43 -0.32 5.83
C ILE A 407 21.50 -1.03 4.84
N LEU A 408 20.72 -0.25 4.09
CA LEU A 408 19.81 -0.77 3.07
C LEU A 408 20.47 -0.88 1.70
N LEU A 409 21.63 -0.26 1.54
CA LEU A 409 22.44 -0.30 0.31
C LEU A 409 23.72 -1.09 0.52
#